data_8926deff4f3b5fbff78cc6c17601fa2c
#
_entry.id   8926deff4f3b5fbff78cc6c17601fa2c
#
_cell.length_a   1.000
_cell.length_b   1.000
_cell.length_c   1.000
_cell.angle_alpha   90.00
_cell.angle_beta   90.00
_cell.angle_gamma   90.00
#
_symmetry.space_group_name_H-M   'P 1'
#
loop_
_entity.id
_entity.type
_entity.pdbx_description
1 polymer ?
#
loop_
_entity_poly.entity_id
_entity_poly.type
_entity_poly.pdbx_seq_one_letter_code
_entity_poly.pdbx_strand_id
1 'polypeptide(L)'
;MKVNYVKLTAGVLTGFMALSSVPYAVYAAGPTAGVASYTSDIVSTSNTLTAGVTSMLTDVMLKGDETSENATDVATTDAEPVKSAYADTAVAQVSDSVNIRASADENSESLGKLYNNGIGTVLETTDNGWYKIQSGSVTGYVKGDYVVVGDDALVQSAGRRVATVNTETLKVRTTASTDAEVLGLVSGEDDLTVVDESTDGWVGVSTADGTGYVSTDYVTLDTEFTYAESKEEEAARLAKEEAERKAAEEAARKAEEKARKAEEA
;
A
#
# COMPACT_ATOMS: atom_id res chain seq x y z
N MET A 1 20.10 -24.45 -24.44
CA MET A 1 20.11 -22.99 -24.54
C MET A 1 18.68 -22.53 -24.37
N LYS A 2 18.32 -22.02 -23.18
CA LYS A 2 16.97 -21.46 -22.92
C LYS A 2 17.06 -19.96 -23.16
N VAL A 3 16.29 -19.47 -24.11
CA VAL A 3 16.21 -18.03 -24.45
C VAL A 3 15.16 -17.43 -23.51
N ASN A 4 15.59 -16.53 -22.64
CA ASN A 4 14.70 -15.77 -21.78
C ASN A 4 14.03 -14.67 -22.62
N TYR A 5 12.74 -14.79 -22.84
CA TYR A 5 11.93 -13.72 -23.42
C TYR A 5 11.52 -12.75 -22.31
N VAL A 6 12.09 -11.56 -22.33
CA VAL A 6 11.58 -10.42 -21.55
C VAL A 6 10.35 -9.91 -22.30
N LYS A 7 9.15 -10.12 -21.74
CA LYS A 7 7.91 -9.50 -22.26
C LYS A 7 7.91 -8.02 -21.90
N LEU A 8 8.08 -7.15 -22.90
CA LEU A 8 7.73 -5.75 -22.81
C LEU A 8 6.21 -5.63 -22.92
N THR A 9 5.52 -5.27 -21.85
CA THR A 9 4.16 -4.77 -21.91
C THR A 9 4.19 -3.28 -22.20
N ALA A 10 3.90 -2.92 -23.45
CA ALA A 10 3.69 -1.54 -23.87
C ALA A 10 2.31 -1.08 -23.38
N GLY A 11 2.26 -0.43 -22.22
CA GLY A 11 1.08 0.32 -21.79
C GLY A 11 1.00 1.65 -22.55
N VAL A 12 0.14 1.73 -23.57
CA VAL A 12 -0.19 3.00 -24.24
C VAL A 12 -1.13 3.79 -23.35
N LEU A 13 -0.59 4.74 -22.60
CA LEU A 13 -1.38 5.72 -21.86
C LEU A 13 -1.68 6.91 -22.78
N THR A 14 -2.78 6.85 -23.54
CA THR A 14 -3.34 8.00 -24.24
C THR A 14 -4.19 8.82 -23.26
N GLY A 15 -3.53 9.69 -22.50
CA GLY A 15 -4.19 10.70 -21.69
C GLY A 15 -4.53 11.92 -22.52
N PHE A 16 -5.75 12.01 -23.06
CA PHE A 16 -6.31 13.26 -23.58
C PHE A 16 -6.72 14.13 -22.40
N MET A 17 -5.92 15.13 -22.05
CA MET A 17 -6.35 16.24 -21.19
C MET A 17 -7.17 17.21 -22.01
N ALA A 18 -8.50 17.10 -21.91
CA ALA A 18 -9.40 18.18 -22.28
C ALA A 18 -9.40 19.22 -21.14
N LEU A 19 -8.80 20.39 -21.39
CA LEU A 19 -8.96 21.57 -20.56
C LEU A 19 -10.40 22.08 -20.72
N SER A 20 -11.27 21.72 -19.78
CA SER A 20 -12.55 22.41 -19.60
C SER A 20 -12.37 23.48 -18.52
N SER A 21 -12.30 24.72 -18.95
CA SER A 21 -12.41 25.92 -18.13
C SER A 21 -13.82 26.03 -17.58
N VAL A 22 -14.01 25.79 -16.28
CA VAL A 22 -15.26 26.10 -15.57
C VAL A 22 -15.10 27.46 -14.91
N PRO A 23 -16.01 28.42 -15.11
CA PRO A 23 -15.92 29.75 -14.50
C PRO A 23 -16.24 29.65 -13.00
N TYR A 24 -15.38 30.22 -12.20
CA TYR A 24 -15.52 30.39 -10.76
C TYR A 24 -16.67 31.38 -10.50
N ALA A 25 -17.80 30.90 -9.99
CA ALA A 25 -18.85 31.76 -9.47
C ALA A 25 -18.53 32.11 -8.01
N VAL A 26 -18.20 33.39 -7.80
CA VAL A 26 -18.10 34.01 -6.48
C VAL A 26 -19.52 34.15 -5.93
N TYR A 27 -19.84 33.42 -4.85
CA TYR A 27 -21.01 33.74 -4.04
C TYR A 27 -20.61 34.47 -2.77
N ALA A 28 -21.09 35.69 -2.69
CA ALA A 28 -20.91 36.61 -1.59
C ALA A 28 -21.73 36.21 -0.36
N ALA A 29 -21.21 36.63 0.77
CA ALA A 29 -21.59 36.50 2.15
C ALA A 29 -23.10 36.64 2.49
N GLY A 30 -23.51 35.86 3.51
CA GLY A 30 -24.62 36.17 4.42
C GLY A 30 -24.81 35.11 5.46
N PRO A 31 -25.49 35.34 6.59
CA PRO A 31 -24.90 35.88 7.80
C PRO A 31 -24.73 34.84 8.92
N THR A 32 -23.84 35.14 9.87
CA THR A 32 -23.58 34.51 11.16
C THR A 32 -24.84 34.16 11.96
N ALA A 33 -24.93 32.85 12.38
CA ALA A 33 -25.70 32.47 13.56
C ALA A 33 -25.12 31.21 14.21
N GLY A 34 -24.63 31.35 15.43
CA GLY A 34 -24.69 30.34 16.45
C GLY A 34 -23.62 29.24 16.44
N VAL A 35 -22.44 29.51 16.99
CA VAL A 35 -21.56 28.48 17.56
C VAL A 35 -22.21 27.93 18.82
N ALA A 36 -22.86 26.78 18.72
CA ALA A 36 -23.18 25.96 19.88
C ALA A 36 -21.98 25.08 20.19
N SER A 37 -21.37 25.32 21.33
CA SER A 37 -20.30 24.54 21.94
C SER A 37 -20.76 23.12 22.23
N TYR A 38 -20.23 22.15 21.49
CA TYR A 38 -20.32 20.73 21.82
C TYR A 38 -18.95 20.21 22.28
N THR A 39 -18.58 20.61 23.50
CA THR A 39 -17.45 20.00 24.21
C THR A 39 -17.91 19.65 25.60
N SER A 40 -18.58 18.50 25.78
CA SER A 40 -18.67 17.85 27.10
C SER A 40 -19.26 16.44 27.16
N ASP A 41 -19.54 15.72 26.08
CA ASP A 41 -20.17 14.41 26.19
C ASP A 41 -19.38 13.18 25.72
N ILE A 42 -18.07 13.28 25.48
CA ILE A 42 -17.25 12.11 25.06
C ILE A 42 -16.49 11.46 26.23
N VAL A 43 -16.52 12.04 27.43
CA VAL A 43 -15.76 11.49 28.58
C VAL A 43 -16.58 10.54 29.46
N SER A 44 -17.90 10.42 29.25
CA SER A 44 -18.77 9.59 30.11
C SER A 44 -19.03 8.18 29.62
N THR A 45 -18.62 7.77 28.43
CA THR A 45 -18.93 6.42 27.93
C THR A 45 -17.79 5.39 28.11
N SER A 46 -16.61 5.81 28.52
CA SER A 46 -15.50 4.87 28.78
C SER A 46 -15.49 4.30 30.23
N ASN A 47 -16.25 4.86 31.14
CA ASN A 47 -16.27 4.38 32.53
C ASN A 47 -17.39 3.34 32.86
N THR A 48 -18.33 3.10 31.94
CA THR A 48 -19.40 2.13 32.18
C THR A 48 -19.07 0.72 31.70
N LEU A 49 -18.07 0.54 30.88
CA LEU A 49 -17.64 -0.79 30.43
C LEU A 49 -16.64 -1.47 31.40
N THR A 50 -15.96 -0.70 32.27
CA THR A 50 -15.04 -1.25 33.26
C THR A 50 -15.79 -1.69 34.57
N ALA A 51 -16.97 -1.13 34.84
CA ALA A 51 -17.75 -1.48 36.03
C ALA A 51 -18.53 -2.81 35.90
N GLY A 52 -18.80 -3.28 34.68
CA GLY A 52 -19.53 -4.51 34.43
C GLY A 52 -18.70 -5.79 34.59
N VAL A 53 -17.40 -5.72 34.40
CA VAL A 53 -16.53 -6.90 34.47
C VAL A 53 -16.05 -7.17 35.89
N THR A 54 -15.93 -6.12 36.71
CA THR A 54 -15.47 -6.26 38.11
C THR A 54 -16.54 -6.85 39.03
N SER A 55 -17.84 -6.66 38.73
CA SER A 55 -18.93 -7.20 39.54
C SER A 55 -19.17 -8.69 39.32
N MET A 56 -18.81 -9.26 38.15
CA MET A 56 -18.94 -10.70 37.93
C MET A 56 -17.81 -11.51 38.57
N LEU A 57 -16.64 -10.89 38.77
CA LEU A 57 -15.49 -11.60 39.38
C LEU A 57 -15.62 -11.69 40.91
N THR A 58 -16.34 -10.73 41.57
CA THR A 58 -16.55 -10.74 43.01
C THR A 58 -17.66 -11.69 43.45
N ASP A 59 -18.63 -11.98 42.58
CA ASP A 59 -19.76 -12.87 42.92
C ASP A 59 -19.39 -14.37 42.84
N VAL A 60 -18.32 -14.71 42.06
CA VAL A 60 -17.78 -16.06 41.99
C VAL A 60 -16.87 -16.40 43.17
N MET A 61 -16.27 -15.40 43.85
CA MET A 61 -15.37 -15.63 45.00
C MET A 61 -16.05 -15.75 46.34
N LEU A 62 -17.36 -15.49 46.45
CA LEU A 62 -18.09 -15.49 47.73
C LEU A 62 -19.02 -16.71 47.97
N LYS A 63 -18.99 -17.70 47.04
CA LYS A 63 -19.70 -18.97 47.21
C LYS A 63 -18.76 -20.18 47.08
N GLY A 64 -17.81 -20.28 47.92
CA GLY A 64 -16.96 -21.45 48.06
C GLY A 64 -17.05 -21.95 49.51
N ASP A 65 -17.95 -22.91 49.74
CA ASP A 65 -17.94 -23.73 50.94
C ASP A 65 -16.91 -24.88 50.77
N GLU A 66 -16.32 -25.22 51.84
CA GLU A 66 -15.17 -26.09 52.09
C GLU A 66 -15.19 -27.43 51.36
N THR A 67 -14.05 -27.80 50.82
CA THR A 67 -13.26 -29.01 51.00
C THR A 67 -12.56 -29.48 49.69
N SER A 68 -11.29 -29.67 49.86
CA SER A 68 -10.40 -30.65 49.20
C SER A 68 -9.20 -30.07 48.46
N GLU A 69 -8.08 -30.38 49.06
CA GLU A 69 -6.73 -30.23 48.55
C GLU A 69 -6.56 -30.86 47.16
N ASN A 70 -6.24 -30.04 46.18
CA ASN A 70 -5.26 -30.44 45.16
C ASN A 70 -4.75 -29.15 44.46
N ALA A 71 -3.57 -28.74 44.87
CA ALA A 71 -2.84 -27.69 44.20
C ALA A 71 -2.41 -28.22 42.84
N THR A 72 -3.17 -27.88 41.81
CA THR A 72 -2.70 -27.96 40.44
C THR A 72 -2.14 -26.58 40.11
N ASP A 73 -0.84 -26.53 40.02
CA ASP A 73 0.00 -25.44 39.56
C ASP A 73 -0.57 -24.92 38.21
N VAL A 74 -1.33 -23.81 38.24
CA VAL A 74 -1.69 -23.10 37.05
C VAL A 74 -0.45 -22.34 36.63
N ALA A 75 0.37 -23.00 35.80
CA ALA A 75 1.41 -22.34 35.09
C ALA A 75 0.83 -21.14 34.37
N THR A 76 1.06 -19.96 34.93
CA THR A 76 0.94 -18.70 34.20
C THR A 76 1.95 -18.79 33.07
N THR A 77 1.52 -19.24 31.91
CA THR A 77 2.28 -19.06 30.69
C THR A 77 2.38 -17.56 30.50
N ASP A 78 3.52 -16.99 30.85
CA ASP A 78 3.98 -15.72 30.30
C ASP A 78 3.93 -15.89 28.78
N ALA A 79 2.81 -15.52 28.17
CA ALA A 79 2.76 -15.33 26.73
C ALA A 79 3.68 -14.15 26.48
N GLU A 80 4.89 -14.43 25.99
CA GLU A 80 5.73 -13.39 25.43
C GLU A 80 4.88 -12.57 24.46
N PRO A 81 4.94 -11.21 24.50
CA PRO A 81 4.19 -10.40 23.58
C PRO A 81 4.57 -10.83 22.16
N VAL A 82 3.57 -11.31 21.40
CA VAL A 82 3.77 -11.72 20.01
C VAL A 82 4.31 -10.49 19.29
N LYS A 83 5.61 -10.49 18.98
CA LYS A 83 6.24 -9.40 18.23
C LYS A 83 5.50 -9.30 16.90
N SER A 84 5.00 -8.12 16.56
CA SER A 84 4.37 -7.87 15.28
C SER A 84 5.29 -8.30 14.13
N ALA A 85 4.72 -8.84 13.07
CA ALA A 85 5.48 -9.21 11.87
C ALA A 85 6.23 -8.02 11.24
N TYR A 86 5.74 -6.80 11.49
CA TYR A 86 6.27 -5.55 10.94
C TYR A 86 6.99 -4.67 11.98
N ALA A 87 7.29 -5.20 13.16
CA ALA A 87 7.92 -4.41 14.25
C ALA A 87 9.23 -3.70 13.84
N ASP A 88 9.97 -4.27 12.89
CA ASP A 88 11.21 -3.71 12.37
C ASP A 88 11.04 -3.09 10.96
N THR A 89 9.80 -2.78 10.56
CA THR A 89 9.51 -2.17 9.25
C THR A 89 9.27 -0.68 9.39
N ALA A 90 10.02 0.11 8.64
CA ALA A 90 9.85 1.55 8.50
C ALA A 90 9.05 1.85 7.24
N VAL A 91 8.05 2.73 7.33
CA VAL A 91 7.27 3.26 6.20
C VAL A 91 7.54 4.74 6.06
N ALA A 92 7.91 5.20 4.88
CA ALA A 92 8.12 6.61 4.61
C ALA A 92 6.78 7.38 4.58
N GLN A 93 6.71 8.47 5.36
CA GLN A 93 5.57 9.37 5.44
C GLN A 93 6.01 10.77 5.03
N VAL A 94 6.07 11.01 3.74
CA VAL A 94 6.59 12.24 3.10
C VAL A 94 5.69 12.66 1.95
N SER A 95 5.84 13.89 1.46
CA SER A 95 5.04 14.35 0.31
C SER A 95 5.49 13.73 -1.02
N ASP A 96 6.78 13.43 -1.16
CA ASP A 96 7.38 12.87 -2.38
C ASP A 96 8.36 11.76 -2.02
N SER A 97 9.55 12.11 -1.53
CA SER A 97 10.59 11.15 -1.19
C SER A 97 11.50 11.66 -0.07
N VAL A 98 12.19 10.74 0.60
CA VAL A 98 13.28 11.02 1.53
C VAL A 98 14.57 10.36 1.06
N ASN A 99 15.69 11.04 1.25
CA ASN A 99 16.99 10.49 0.91
C ASN A 99 17.44 9.43 1.92
N ILE A 100 17.88 8.29 1.43
CA ILE A 100 18.67 7.33 2.18
C ILE A 100 20.15 7.72 2.03
N ARG A 101 20.84 7.89 3.14
CA ARG A 101 22.18 8.48 3.20
C ARG A 101 23.24 7.49 3.66
N ALA A 102 24.48 7.77 3.32
CA ALA A 102 25.63 6.93 3.69
C ALA A 102 25.93 6.94 5.21
N SER A 103 25.56 8.00 5.92
CA SER A 103 25.69 8.12 7.38
C SER A 103 24.51 8.90 7.97
N ALA A 104 24.33 8.83 9.30
CA ALA A 104 23.27 9.51 10.05
C ALA A 104 23.52 11.03 10.16
N ASP A 105 23.64 11.71 9.03
CA ASP A 105 23.94 13.14 8.87
C ASP A 105 23.27 13.68 7.59
N GLU A 106 22.61 14.84 7.71
CA GLU A 106 21.93 15.51 6.60
C GLU A 106 22.86 15.97 5.48
N ASN A 107 24.15 16.16 5.76
CA ASN A 107 25.16 16.54 4.78
C ASN A 107 25.88 15.35 4.14
N SER A 108 25.59 14.12 4.60
CA SER A 108 26.22 12.95 4.03
C SER A 108 25.64 12.61 2.64
N GLU A 109 26.40 11.84 1.88
CA GLU A 109 26.00 11.45 0.52
C GLU A 109 24.66 10.72 0.51
N SER A 110 23.76 11.09 -0.40
CA SER A 110 22.55 10.31 -0.70
C SER A 110 22.91 9.07 -1.51
N LEU A 111 22.46 7.89 -1.08
CA LEU A 111 22.65 6.62 -1.77
C LEU A 111 21.44 6.24 -2.65
N GLY A 112 20.27 6.79 -2.31
CA GLY A 112 19.03 6.53 -3.02
C GLY A 112 17.87 7.32 -2.41
N LYS A 113 16.67 7.09 -2.92
CA LYS A 113 15.42 7.74 -2.50
C LYS A 113 14.40 6.70 -2.05
N LEU A 114 13.77 6.95 -0.90
CA LEU A 114 12.59 6.20 -0.45
C LEU A 114 11.37 7.09 -0.68
N TYR A 115 10.50 6.68 -1.59
CA TYR A 115 9.29 7.42 -1.93
C TYR A 115 8.21 7.28 -0.85
N ASN A 116 7.19 8.13 -0.91
CA ASN A 116 6.05 8.05 0.01
C ASN A 116 5.44 6.64 0.01
N ASN A 117 5.10 6.13 1.19
CA ASN A 117 4.66 4.75 1.43
C ASN A 117 5.68 3.67 1.04
N GLY A 118 6.90 4.04 0.67
CA GLY A 118 7.98 3.07 0.50
C GLY A 118 8.40 2.48 1.84
N ILE A 119 8.78 1.19 1.84
CA ILE A 119 9.17 0.49 3.06
C ILE A 119 10.66 0.16 3.12
N GLY A 120 11.16 -0.03 4.32
CA GLY A 120 12.50 -0.55 4.58
C GLY A 120 12.56 -1.29 5.90
N THR A 121 13.42 -2.30 5.99
CA THR A 121 13.68 -3.02 7.25
C THR A 121 14.67 -2.22 8.07
N VAL A 122 14.34 -1.94 9.33
CA VAL A 122 15.21 -1.27 10.29
C VAL A 122 16.27 -2.26 10.78
N LEU A 123 17.53 -1.92 10.54
CA LEU A 123 18.70 -2.71 10.98
C LEU A 123 19.29 -2.18 12.28
N GLU A 124 19.20 -0.85 12.51
CA GLU A 124 19.80 -0.17 13.64
C GLU A 124 19.06 1.14 13.92
N THR A 125 18.90 1.48 15.20
CA THR A 125 18.41 2.80 15.65
C THR A 125 19.59 3.56 16.25
N THR A 126 19.79 4.80 15.81
CA THR A 126 20.89 5.63 16.29
C THR A 126 20.41 6.61 17.38
N ASP A 127 21.32 7.04 18.28
CA ASP A 127 21.00 7.95 19.38
C ASP A 127 20.58 9.36 18.89
N ASN A 128 20.91 9.72 17.66
CA ASN A 128 20.59 11.03 17.07
C ASN A 128 19.28 11.03 16.25
N GLY A 129 18.42 10.01 16.42
CA GLY A 129 17.09 9.93 15.80
C GLY A 129 17.10 9.52 14.33
N TRP A 130 18.14 8.84 13.87
CA TRP A 130 18.20 8.21 12.56
C TRP A 130 18.00 6.71 12.65
N TYR A 131 17.49 6.11 11.59
CA TYR A 131 17.40 4.68 11.41
C TYR A 131 18.30 4.23 10.28
N LYS A 132 19.10 3.18 10.52
CA LYS A 132 19.75 2.45 9.43
C LYS A 132 18.75 1.46 8.88
N ILE A 133 18.42 1.58 7.61
CA ILE A 133 17.44 0.74 6.95
C ILE A 133 18.03 0.02 5.75
N GLN A 134 17.42 -1.10 5.39
CA GLN A 134 17.58 -1.75 4.09
C GLN A 134 16.25 -1.68 3.35
N SER A 135 16.25 -1.11 2.16
CA SER A 135 15.08 -0.99 1.30
C SER A 135 15.47 -1.35 -0.13
N GLY A 136 14.99 -2.51 -0.61
CA GLY A 136 15.44 -3.05 -1.89
C GLY A 136 16.95 -3.24 -1.94
N SER A 137 17.58 -2.65 -2.96
CA SER A 137 19.04 -2.67 -3.17
C SER A 137 19.81 -1.67 -2.29
N VAL A 138 19.12 -0.72 -1.64
CA VAL A 138 19.73 0.39 -0.91
C VAL A 138 19.81 0.10 0.59
N THR A 139 21.01 0.23 1.17
CA THR A 139 21.22 0.20 2.62
C THR A 139 21.86 1.50 3.06
N GLY A 140 21.26 2.17 4.04
CA GLY A 140 21.76 3.45 4.54
C GLY A 140 20.89 4.02 5.64
N TYR A 141 21.05 5.31 5.91
CA TYR A 141 20.41 6.01 7.02
C TYR A 141 19.30 6.93 6.54
N VAL A 142 18.15 6.87 7.22
CA VAL A 142 17.02 7.77 7.04
C VAL A 142 16.70 8.47 8.35
N LYS A 143 16.33 9.75 8.29
CA LYS A 143 15.95 10.51 9.49
C LYS A 143 14.59 10.06 10.00
N GLY A 144 14.46 9.85 11.31
CA GLY A 144 13.26 9.33 11.94
C GLY A 144 12.01 10.19 11.74
N ASP A 145 12.19 11.52 11.55
CA ASP A 145 11.07 12.44 11.30
C ASP A 145 10.25 12.12 10.02
N TYR A 146 10.82 11.33 9.12
CA TYR A 146 10.23 11.01 7.80
C TYR A 146 9.70 9.59 7.68
N VAL A 147 9.84 8.78 8.73
CA VAL A 147 9.43 7.38 8.71
C VAL A 147 8.67 7.01 9.99
N VAL A 148 7.71 6.11 9.86
CA VAL A 148 7.01 5.48 10.98
C VAL A 148 7.45 4.03 11.05
N VAL A 149 7.86 3.56 12.24
CA VAL A 149 8.39 2.21 12.44
C VAL A 149 7.43 1.38 13.27
N GLY A 150 7.17 0.14 12.85
CA GLY A 150 6.42 -0.85 13.62
C GLY A 150 4.91 -0.63 13.66
N ASP A 151 4.34 0.15 12.75
CA ASP A 151 2.90 0.33 12.61
C ASP A 151 2.33 -0.64 11.55
N ASP A 152 1.72 -1.74 12.01
CA ASP A 152 1.18 -2.80 11.16
C ASP A 152 0.10 -2.29 10.21
N ALA A 153 -0.79 -1.42 10.68
CA ALA A 153 -1.88 -0.89 9.86
C ALA A 153 -1.31 -0.01 8.73
N LEU A 154 -0.30 0.79 9.06
CA LEU A 154 0.38 1.62 8.07
C LEU A 154 1.14 0.78 7.04
N VAL A 155 1.88 -0.25 7.48
CA VAL A 155 2.59 -1.16 6.56
C VAL A 155 1.62 -1.85 5.62
N GLN A 156 0.50 -2.38 6.13
CA GLN A 156 -0.53 -3.01 5.30
C GLN A 156 -1.14 -2.03 4.29
N SER A 157 -1.39 -0.79 4.70
CA SER A 157 -1.93 0.25 3.80
C SER A 157 -0.92 0.77 2.76
N ALA A 158 0.37 0.65 3.04
CA ALA A 158 1.45 1.03 2.13
C ALA A 158 1.68 -0.01 1.00
N GLY A 159 1.23 -1.24 1.22
CA GLY A 159 1.33 -2.32 0.24
C GLY A 159 0.20 -2.30 -0.79
N ARG A 160 0.51 -2.75 -2.00
CA ARG A 160 -0.49 -3.06 -3.03
C ARG A 160 -0.84 -4.53 -2.94
N ARG A 161 -2.09 -4.84 -2.65
CA ARG A 161 -2.57 -6.21 -2.62
C ARG A 161 -2.75 -6.73 -4.04
N VAL A 162 -2.15 -7.87 -4.37
CA VAL A 162 -2.14 -8.47 -5.71
C VAL A 162 -2.61 -9.91 -5.68
N ALA A 163 -3.25 -10.32 -6.78
CA ALA A 163 -3.65 -11.68 -7.06
C ALA A 163 -2.97 -12.16 -8.34
N THR A 164 -1.95 -13.02 -8.21
CA THR A 164 -1.23 -13.61 -9.34
C THR A 164 -1.98 -14.82 -9.84
N VAL A 165 -2.29 -14.88 -11.14
CA VAL A 165 -3.06 -15.96 -11.77
C VAL A 165 -2.21 -17.22 -11.92
N ASN A 166 -2.69 -18.36 -11.37
CA ASN A 166 -1.98 -19.66 -11.35
C ASN A 166 -2.39 -20.59 -12.49
N THR A 167 -3.30 -20.16 -13.39
CA THR A 167 -3.81 -20.96 -14.50
C THR A 167 -3.50 -20.29 -15.83
N GLU A 168 -3.49 -21.03 -16.95
CA GLU A 168 -3.24 -20.44 -18.28
C GLU A 168 -4.24 -19.33 -18.64
N THR A 169 -5.49 -19.47 -18.20
CA THR A 169 -6.55 -18.48 -18.41
C THR A 169 -7.54 -18.54 -17.27
N LEU A 170 -7.91 -17.40 -16.71
CA LEU A 170 -8.88 -17.27 -15.63
C LEU A 170 -10.03 -16.36 -16.04
N LYS A 171 -11.27 -16.76 -15.71
CA LYS A 171 -12.47 -15.95 -15.93
C LYS A 171 -12.62 -14.92 -14.82
N VAL A 172 -12.75 -13.66 -15.21
CA VAL A 172 -13.17 -12.58 -14.32
C VAL A 172 -14.69 -12.46 -14.43
N ARG A 173 -15.40 -12.46 -13.30
CA ARG A 173 -16.86 -12.48 -13.26
C ARG A 173 -17.42 -11.18 -12.68
N THR A 174 -18.65 -10.86 -13.03
CA THR A 174 -19.32 -9.63 -12.55
C THR A 174 -19.64 -9.67 -11.07
N THR A 175 -19.79 -10.85 -10.46
CA THR A 175 -20.02 -11.06 -9.02
C THR A 175 -19.26 -12.29 -8.53
N ALA A 176 -19.10 -12.43 -7.22
CA ALA A 176 -18.42 -13.53 -6.54
C ALA A 176 -19.24 -14.84 -6.60
N SER A 177 -19.44 -15.40 -7.80
CA SER A 177 -20.21 -16.63 -8.05
C SER A 177 -19.77 -17.33 -9.33
N THR A 178 -19.77 -18.67 -9.32
CA THR A 178 -19.50 -19.48 -10.52
C THR A 178 -20.57 -19.33 -11.59
N ASP A 179 -21.78 -18.93 -11.22
CA ASP A 179 -22.90 -18.74 -12.14
C ASP A 179 -23.00 -17.31 -12.68
N ALA A 180 -22.15 -16.39 -12.16
CA ALA A 180 -22.13 -15.00 -12.61
C ALA A 180 -21.63 -14.89 -14.06
N GLU A 181 -22.08 -13.83 -14.74
CA GLU A 181 -21.62 -13.48 -16.08
C GLU A 181 -20.10 -13.23 -16.11
N VAL A 182 -19.47 -13.64 -17.20
CA VAL A 182 -18.04 -13.45 -17.41
C VAL A 182 -17.81 -12.04 -17.96
N LEU A 183 -17.10 -11.21 -17.20
CA LEU A 183 -16.70 -9.86 -17.58
C LEU A 183 -15.56 -9.89 -18.60
N GLY A 184 -14.58 -10.78 -18.39
CA GLY A 184 -13.40 -10.90 -19.22
C GLY A 184 -12.57 -12.13 -18.88
N LEU A 185 -11.44 -12.26 -19.57
CA LEU A 185 -10.45 -13.31 -19.36
C LEU A 185 -9.10 -12.66 -19.07
N VAL A 186 -8.37 -13.23 -18.10
CA VAL A 186 -6.99 -12.85 -17.77
C VAL A 186 -6.06 -14.03 -18.01
N SER A 187 -4.82 -13.73 -18.39
CA SER A 187 -3.82 -14.75 -18.71
C SER A 187 -3.12 -15.26 -17.45
N GLY A 188 -2.54 -16.44 -17.55
CA GLY A 188 -1.66 -16.97 -16.52
C GLY A 188 -0.47 -16.04 -16.27
N GLU A 189 -0.02 -16.01 -15.02
CA GLU A 189 1.06 -15.13 -14.53
C GLU A 189 0.73 -13.62 -14.58
N ASP A 190 -0.52 -13.22 -14.89
CA ASP A 190 -0.95 -11.83 -14.74
C ASP A 190 -1.13 -11.49 -13.26
N ASP A 191 -0.63 -10.30 -12.88
CA ASP A 191 -0.79 -9.73 -11.54
C ASP A 191 -1.97 -8.75 -11.53
N LEU A 192 -3.03 -9.13 -10.85
CA LEU A 192 -4.26 -8.36 -10.75
C LEU A 192 -4.27 -7.55 -9.45
N THR A 193 -4.58 -6.26 -9.52
CA THR A 193 -4.76 -5.47 -8.30
C THR A 193 -6.04 -5.88 -7.59
N VAL A 194 -5.91 -6.32 -6.34
CA VAL A 194 -7.04 -6.67 -5.48
C VAL A 194 -7.68 -5.40 -4.93
N VAL A 195 -9.01 -5.33 -5.00
CA VAL A 195 -9.80 -4.19 -4.53
C VAL A 195 -10.85 -4.59 -3.49
N ASP A 196 -11.15 -5.89 -3.35
CA ASP A 196 -12.11 -6.43 -2.38
C ASP A 196 -11.74 -7.86 -1.98
N GLU A 197 -11.67 -8.14 -0.68
CA GLU A 197 -11.45 -9.47 -0.08
C GLU A 197 -12.56 -9.85 0.89
N SER A 198 -13.74 -9.20 0.79
CA SER A 198 -14.84 -9.39 1.73
C SER A 198 -15.63 -10.68 1.55
N THR A 199 -15.49 -11.36 0.41
CA THR A 199 -16.25 -12.57 0.06
C THR A 199 -15.36 -13.80 0.13
N ASP A 200 -15.68 -14.74 1.02
CA ASP A 200 -14.92 -15.98 1.17
C ASP A 200 -14.84 -16.78 -0.14
N GLY A 201 -13.64 -17.25 -0.48
CA GLY A 201 -13.36 -17.97 -1.72
C GLY A 201 -13.28 -17.10 -2.99
N TRP A 202 -13.46 -15.78 -2.88
CA TRP A 202 -13.42 -14.84 -3.99
C TRP A 202 -12.67 -13.56 -3.65
N VAL A 203 -12.02 -12.99 -4.65
CA VAL A 203 -11.41 -11.65 -4.53
C VAL A 203 -11.89 -10.77 -5.68
N GLY A 204 -12.22 -9.53 -5.33
CA GLY A 204 -12.48 -8.46 -6.28
C GLY A 204 -11.18 -7.92 -6.85
N VAL A 205 -11.08 -7.87 -8.16
CA VAL A 205 -9.88 -7.42 -8.87
C VAL A 205 -10.20 -6.33 -9.89
N SER A 206 -9.24 -5.44 -10.10
CA SER A 206 -9.32 -4.43 -11.14
C SER A 206 -8.65 -4.93 -12.42
N THR A 207 -9.37 -4.86 -13.54
CA THR A 207 -8.90 -5.25 -14.88
C THR A 207 -9.14 -4.13 -15.88
N ALA A 208 -8.65 -4.29 -17.11
CA ALA A 208 -8.91 -3.35 -18.21
C ALA A 208 -10.41 -3.24 -18.55
N ASP A 209 -11.18 -4.31 -18.35
CA ASP A 209 -12.61 -4.39 -18.62
C ASP A 209 -13.46 -3.88 -17.43
N GLY A 210 -12.84 -3.50 -16.32
CA GLY A 210 -13.50 -3.01 -15.12
C GLY A 210 -13.18 -3.84 -13.87
N THR A 211 -13.94 -3.62 -12.80
CA THR A 211 -13.84 -4.39 -11.57
C THR A 211 -14.70 -5.66 -11.66
N GLY A 212 -14.11 -6.80 -11.33
CA GLY A 212 -14.79 -8.09 -11.30
C GLY A 212 -14.21 -9.01 -10.24
N TYR A 213 -14.67 -10.25 -10.18
CA TYR A 213 -14.30 -11.23 -9.17
C TYR A 213 -13.63 -12.45 -9.78
N VAL A 214 -12.59 -12.95 -9.10
CA VAL A 214 -11.94 -14.24 -9.41
C VAL A 214 -11.95 -15.13 -8.17
N SER A 215 -11.99 -16.47 -8.39
CA SER A 215 -11.91 -17.42 -7.27
C SER A 215 -10.49 -17.51 -6.74
N THR A 216 -10.35 -17.52 -5.41
CA THR A 216 -9.07 -17.68 -4.72
C THR A 216 -8.38 -19.01 -4.98
N ASP A 217 -9.09 -20.04 -5.47
CA ASP A 217 -8.52 -21.34 -5.85
C ASP A 217 -7.54 -21.25 -7.03
N TYR A 218 -7.62 -20.16 -7.82
CA TYR A 218 -6.86 -20.01 -9.06
C TYR A 218 -5.87 -18.85 -9.03
N VAL A 219 -5.70 -18.22 -7.87
CA VAL A 219 -4.76 -17.12 -7.69
C VAL A 219 -3.94 -17.29 -6.42
N THR A 220 -2.75 -16.71 -6.42
CA THR A 220 -1.95 -16.52 -5.20
C THR A 220 -2.09 -15.06 -4.78
N LEU A 221 -2.49 -14.85 -3.51
CA LEU A 221 -2.60 -13.50 -2.95
C LEU A 221 -1.30 -13.11 -2.28
N ASP A 222 -0.76 -11.95 -2.65
CA ASP A 222 0.44 -11.38 -2.06
C ASP A 222 0.28 -9.88 -1.83
N THR A 223 1.24 -9.27 -1.13
CA THR A 223 1.31 -7.83 -0.94
C THR A 223 2.64 -7.33 -1.48
N GLU A 224 2.57 -6.54 -2.52
CA GLU A 224 3.73 -5.88 -3.09
C GLU A 224 3.98 -4.55 -2.40
N PHE A 225 5.23 -4.31 -2.07
CA PHE A 225 5.67 -3.07 -1.46
C PHE A 225 6.59 -2.28 -2.39
N THR A 226 6.57 -0.97 -2.23
CA THR A 226 7.52 -0.08 -2.90
C THR A 226 8.79 0.02 -2.06
N TYR A 227 9.93 -0.19 -2.68
CA TYR A 227 11.24 -0.06 -2.07
C TYR A 227 11.98 1.18 -2.57
N ALA A 228 13.08 1.50 -1.90
CA ALA A 228 13.94 2.59 -2.31
C ALA A 228 14.54 2.36 -3.70
N GLU A 229 14.67 3.43 -4.44
CA GLU A 229 15.38 3.49 -5.72
C GLU A 229 16.82 3.98 -5.49
N SER A 230 17.82 3.23 -5.90
CA SER A 230 19.22 3.65 -5.87
C SER A 230 19.49 4.76 -6.88
N LYS A 231 20.61 5.46 -6.73
CA LYS A 231 21.01 6.47 -7.72
C LYS A 231 21.21 5.89 -9.13
N GLU A 232 21.72 4.67 -9.20
CA GLU A 232 21.92 3.97 -10.47
C GLU A 232 20.58 3.61 -11.12
N GLU A 233 19.62 3.11 -10.33
CA GLU A 233 18.27 2.78 -10.79
C GLU A 233 17.52 4.04 -11.22
N GLU A 234 17.60 5.13 -10.46
CA GLU A 234 17.02 6.43 -10.81
C GLU A 234 17.62 6.95 -12.12
N ALA A 235 18.94 6.91 -12.27
CA ALA A 235 19.60 7.36 -13.48
C ALA A 235 19.23 6.50 -14.70
N ALA A 236 19.10 5.19 -14.53
CA ALA A 236 18.68 4.28 -15.60
C ALA A 236 17.22 4.54 -16.00
N ARG A 237 16.32 4.77 -15.04
CA ARG A 237 14.92 5.11 -15.30
C ARG A 237 14.80 6.42 -16.06
N LEU A 238 15.47 7.47 -15.59
CA LEU A 238 15.47 8.78 -16.26
C LEU A 238 16.04 8.72 -17.67
N ALA A 239 17.11 7.97 -17.88
CA ALA A 239 17.69 7.77 -19.22
C ALA A 239 16.73 7.04 -20.16
N LYS A 240 16.01 6.04 -19.65
CA LYS A 240 14.97 5.31 -20.41
C LYS A 240 13.80 6.23 -20.77
N GLU A 241 13.28 6.99 -19.82
CA GLU A 241 12.19 7.96 -20.04
C GLU A 241 12.58 9.01 -21.08
N GLU A 242 13.82 9.52 -21.02
CA GLU A 242 14.34 10.48 -22.00
C GLU A 242 14.44 9.86 -23.40
N ALA A 243 14.90 8.62 -23.48
CA ALA A 243 15.01 7.90 -24.76
C ALA A 243 13.62 7.64 -25.36
N GLU A 244 12.64 7.22 -24.56
CA GLU A 244 11.25 7.01 -24.99
C GLU A 244 10.60 8.32 -25.45
N ARG A 245 10.81 9.42 -24.70
CA ARG A 245 10.31 10.75 -25.09
C ARG A 245 10.90 11.21 -26.42
N LYS A 246 12.21 11.06 -26.64
CA LYS A 246 12.87 11.40 -27.90
C LYS A 246 12.36 10.54 -29.06
N ALA A 247 12.16 9.24 -28.83
CA ALA A 247 11.60 8.33 -29.83
C ALA A 247 10.16 8.69 -30.21
N ALA A 248 9.32 9.04 -29.21
CA ALA A 248 7.96 9.49 -29.44
C ALA A 248 7.90 10.82 -30.22
N GLU A 249 8.77 11.78 -29.88
CA GLU A 249 8.86 13.05 -30.59
C GLU A 249 9.32 12.86 -32.05
N GLU A 250 10.32 12.01 -32.30
CA GLU A 250 10.78 11.68 -33.64
C GLU A 250 9.68 10.97 -34.46
N ALA A 251 8.95 10.04 -33.84
CA ALA A 251 7.83 9.37 -34.49
C ALA A 251 6.69 10.35 -34.86
N ALA A 252 6.36 11.27 -33.97
CA ALA A 252 5.38 12.31 -34.22
C ALA A 252 5.80 13.22 -35.39
N ARG A 253 7.05 13.67 -35.41
CA ARG A 253 7.61 14.47 -36.50
C ARG A 253 7.56 13.76 -37.85
N LYS A 254 7.92 12.46 -37.87
CA LYS A 254 7.85 11.64 -39.11
C LYS A 254 6.39 11.45 -39.59
N ALA A 255 5.45 11.30 -38.66
CA ALA A 255 4.04 11.18 -38.97
C ALA A 255 3.49 12.48 -39.57
N GLU A 256 3.83 13.64 -38.99
CA GLU A 256 3.46 14.95 -39.49
C GLU A 256 4.03 15.23 -40.89
N GLU A 257 5.31 14.92 -41.12
CA GLU A 257 5.95 15.06 -42.43
C GLU A 257 5.28 14.18 -43.49
N LYS A 258 4.90 12.93 -43.10
CA LYS A 258 4.19 12.02 -44.00
C LYS A 258 2.76 12.54 -44.31
N ALA A 259 2.07 13.08 -43.32
CA ALA A 259 0.74 13.67 -43.53
C ALA A 259 0.81 14.88 -44.47
N ARG A 260 1.77 15.78 -44.27
CA ARG A 260 1.98 16.93 -45.17
C ARG A 260 2.26 16.53 -46.58
N LYS A 261 3.13 15.53 -46.81
CA LYS A 261 3.41 15.00 -48.14
C LYS A 261 2.22 14.34 -48.82
N ALA A 262 1.30 13.77 -48.03
CA ALA A 262 0.07 13.18 -48.53
C ALA A 262 -0.98 14.23 -48.94
N GLU A 263 -0.96 15.40 -48.30
CA GLU A 263 -1.83 16.53 -48.61
C GLU A 263 -1.36 17.36 -49.85
N GLU A 264 -0.06 17.32 -50.13
CA GLU A 264 0.55 17.99 -51.29
C GLU A 264 0.49 17.17 -52.60
N ALA A 265 0.08 15.88 -52.56
CA ALA A 265 0.03 14.95 -53.69
C ALA A 265 -1.40 14.77 -54.24
#